data_32159ace5be8e5a162613c93c060339d
#
_entry.id   32159ace5be8e5a162613c93c060339d
#
_cell.length_a   1.000
_cell.length_b   1.000
_cell.length_c   1.000
_cell.angle_alpha   90.00
_cell.angle_beta   90.00
_cell.angle_gamma   90.00
#
_symmetry.space_group_name_H-M   'P 1'
#
loop_
_entity.id
_entity.type
_entity.pdbx_description
1 polymer ?
#
loop_
_entity_poly.entity_id
_entity_poly.type
_entity_poly.pdbx_seq_one_letter_code
_entity_poly.pdbx_strand_id
1 'polypeptide(L)'
;IALLESGIITDEGDLFAPSADSPHAGEYGITREKLAQDPLYTRAAKKTDPDESVVGGRVLSAGGEKLLAELEKAKSQPLWRVVVALSIRHVGPTAARALATHFGSMEAIRSATTEELAQAEGVGGVIAEAVTAWFEVDWHQEIVRKWADAGVRMADEVDASVERTLEGRTVVVTGSLDGFSRDETKEAIISRGGKASGSVSKK
;
A
#
# COMPACT_ATOMS: atom_id res chain seq x y z
N ILE A 1 4.64 4.02 15.97
CA ILE A 1 4.83 4.72 17.26
C ILE A 1 6.15 5.50 17.22
N ALA A 2 7.32 4.87 17.03
CA ALA A 2 8.62 5.55 17.07
C ALA A 2 8.75 6.76 16.12
N LEU A 3 8.25 6.66 14.88
CA LEU A 3 8.27 7.76 13.91
C LEU A 3 7.38 8.95 14.31
N LEU A 4 6.27 8.68 15.00
CA LEU A 4 5.39 9.71 15.56
C LEU A 4 6.02 10.37 16.79
N GLU A 5 6.61 9.56 17.69
CA GLU A 5 7.29 10.05 18.90
C GLU A 5 8.49 10.91 18.59
N SER A 6 9.23 10.60 17.51
CA SER A 6 10.36 11.40 17.05
C SER A 6 9.98 12.65 16.26
N GLY A 7 8.69 12.79 15.91
CA GLY A 7 8.18 13.91 15.09
C GLY A 7 8.60 13.85 13.62
N ILE A 8 9.11 12.71 13.15
CA ILE A 8 9.43 12.51 11.72
C ILE A 8 8.17 12.53 10.87
N ILE A 9 7.08 11.98 11.41
CA ILE A 9 5.74 12.01 10.82
C ILE A 9 4.73 12.53 11.83
N THR A 10 3.63 13.10 11.36
CA THR A 10 2.50 13.54 12.18
C THR A 10 1.32 12.57 12.11
N ASP A 11 1.14 11.92 10.97
CA ASP A 11 0.12 10.90 10.72
C ASP A 11 0.60 9.92 9.62
N GLU A 12 -0.27 8.98 9.23
CA GLU A 12 0.00 7.98 8.19
C GLU A 12 0.22 8.60 6.80
N GLY A 13 -0.34 9.78 6.55
CA GLY A 13 -0.15 10.52 5.30
C GLY A 13 1.30 10.89 5.04
N ASP A 14 2.08 11.06 6.11
CA ASP A 14 3.49 11.42 6.04
C ASP A 14 4.44 10.21 5.85
N LEU A 15 3.92 9.00 5.57
CA LEU A 15 4.78 7.84 5.33
C LEU A 15 5.64 7.98 4.07
N PHE A 16 5.09 8.56 3.01
CA PHE A 16 5.76 8.70 1.73
C PHE A 16 6.11 10.15 1.44
N ALA A 17 7.35 10.38 1.04
CA ALA A 17 7.78 11.70 0.60
C ALA A 17 7.34 11.96 -0.85
N PRO A 18 6.85 13.18 -1.16
CA PRO A 18 6.59 13.61 -2.52
C PRO A 18 7.85 13.52 -3.39
N SER A 19 7.67 13.40 -4.71
CA SER A 19 8.78 13.49 -5.64
C SER A 19 9.41 14.90 -5.61
N ALA A 20 10.67 15.01 -6.06
CA ALA A 20 11.37 16.29 -6.11
C ALA A 20 10.67 17.33 -7.00
N ASP A 21 9.88 16.88 -7.98
CA ASP A 21 9.15 17.74 -8.92
C ASP A 21 7.74 18.10 -8.42
N SER A 22 7.30 17.53 -7.28
CA SER A 22 6.02 17.86 -6.67
C SER A 22 6.04 19.30 -6.11
N PRO A 23 4.94 20.06 -6.22
CA PRO A 23 4.79 21.34 -5.54
C PRO A 23 4.91 21.24 -4.01
N HIS A 24 4.73 20.04 -3.46
CA HIS A 24 4.84 19.72 -2.03
C HIS A 24 6.17 19.07 -1.65
N ALA A 25 7.18 19.13 -2.52
CA ALA A 25 8.51 18.55 -2.26
C ALA A 25 9.10 19.12 -0.95
N GLY A 26 9.45 18.20 -0.03
CA GLY A 26 10.02 18.57 1.29
C GLY A 26 9.02 18.96 2.38
N GLU A 27 7.74 19.17 2.07
CA GLU A 27 6.74 19.56 3.08
C GLU A 27 6.43 18.42 4.05
N TYR A 28 6.30 17.21 3.57
CA TYR A 28 6.00 16.02 4.37
C TYR A 28 6.79 14.79 3.88
N GLY A 29 6.59 13.68 4.54
CA GLY A 29 7.15 12.40 4.18
C GLY A 29 8.46 12.05 4.88
N ILE A 30 8.75 10.75 4.90
CA ILE A 30 9.97 10.20 5.45
C ILE A 30 11.07 10.34 4.40
N THR A 31 12.09 11.13 4.70
CA THR A 31 13.26 11.31 3.83
C THR A 31 14.54 10.86 4.54
N ARG A 32 15.59 10.69 3.76
CA ARG A 32 16.94 10.39 4.28
C ARG A 32 17.41 11.44 5.28
N GLU A 33 17.18 12.71 4.97
CA GLU A 33 17.59 13.85 5.79
C GLU A 33 16.87 13.87 7.14
N LYS A 34 15.58 13.58 7.15
CA LYS A 34 14.79 13.48 8.39
C LYS A 34 15.24 12.29 9.24
N LEU A 35 15.44 11.12 8.62
CA LEU A 35 15.93 9.93 9.34
C LEU A 35 17.36 10.12 9.86
N ALA A 36 18.21 10.86 9.14
CA ALA A 36 19.59 11.11 9.54
C ALA A 36 19.70 11.92 10.84
N GLN A 37 18.63 12.61 11.24
CA GLN A 37 18.57 13.38 12.49
C GLN A 37 18.12 12.53 13.69
N ASP A 38 17.58 11.33 13.47
CA ASP A 38 17.07 10.48 14.53
C ASP A 38 18.09 9.39 14.93
N PRO A 39 18.49 9.33 16.22
CA PRO A 39 19.41 8.30 16.73
C PRO A 39 18.95 6.87 16.48
N LEU A 40 17.63 6.61 16.42
CA LEU A 40 17.06 5.27 16.21
C LEU A 40 17.40 4.73 14.82
N TYR A 41 17.46 5.59 13.82
CA TYR A 41 17.68 5.21 12.41
C TYR A 41 19.12 5.47 11.96
N THR A 42 20.01 5.92 12.86
CA THR A 42 21.39 6.26 12.53
C THR A 42 22.40 5.48 13.42
N ARG A 43 23.65 5.50 13.00
CA ARG A 43 24.81 5.04 13.77
C ARG A 43 25.94 6.05 13.66
N ALA A 44 26.94 5.97 14.55
CA ALA A 44 28.17 6.75 14.42
C ALA A 44 28.86 6.45 13.08
N ALA A 45 29.33 7.51 12.42
CA ALA A 45 30.09 7.39 11.20
C ALA A 45 31.44 6.71 11.44
N LYS A 46 31.87 5.88 10.49
CA LYS A 46 33.19 5.26 10.44
C LYS A 46 34.03 5.96 9.37
N LYS A 47 35.35 5.86 9.45
CA LYS A 47 36.30 6.41 8.45
C LYS A 47 36.08 5.86 7.03
N THR A 48 35.37 4.74 6.91
CA THR A 48 35.06 4.08 5.62
C THR A 48 33.73 4.51 5.03
N ASP A 49 32.93 5.29 5.74
CA ASP A 49 31.66 5.79 5.22
C ASP A 49 31.92 6.97 4.28
N PRO A 50 31.17 7.09 3.16
CA PRO A 50 31.30 8.22 2.25
C PRO A 50 30.99 9.54 2.97
N ASP A 51 31.81 10.56 2.77
CA ASP A 51 31.66 11.86 3.44
C ASP A 51 30.28 12.50 3.16
N GLU A 52 29.76 12.33 1.97
CA GLU A 52 28.44 12.82 1.56
C GLU A 52 27.26 12.16 2.31
N SER A 53 27.49 10.99 2.91
CA SER A 53 26.47 10.28 3.71
C SER A 53 26.47 10.67 5.19
N VAL A 54 27.47 11.44 5.63
CA VAL A 54 27.68 11.79 7.04
C VAL A 54 26.96 13.08 7.37
N VAL A 55 26.00 13.02 8.30
CA VAL A 55 25.28 14.17 8.85
C VAL A 55 25.55 14.23 10.36
N GLY A 56 26.16 15.31 10.83
CA GLY A 56 26.46 15.50 12.26
C GLY A 56 27.28 14.36 12.88
N GLY A 57 28.22 13.75 12.13
CA GLY A 57 29.03 12.61 12.58
C GLY A 57 28.29 11.27 12.60
N ARG A 58 27.12 11.20 12.02
CA ARG A 58 26.28 9.99 11.94
C ARG A 58 25.92 9.67 10.48
N VAL A 59 25.62 8.41 10.23
CA VAL A 59 25.09 7.89 8.96
C VAL A 59 23.86 7.06 9.22
N LEU A 60 23.02 6.84 8.22
CA LEU A 60 21.89 5.93 8.36
C LEU A 60 22.37 4.52 8.75
N SER A 61 21.69 3.93 9.68
CA SER A 61 21.87 2.50 10.01
C SER A 61 21.28 1.61 8.92
N ALA A 62 21.64 0.32 8.92
CA ALA A 62 21.02 -0.66 8.03
C ALA A 62 19.48 -0.69 8.17
N GLY A 63 18.95 -0.41 9.37
CA GLY A 63 17.50 -0.28 9.61
C GLY A 63 16.90 0.94 8.92
N GLY A 64 17.59 2.08 8.96
CA GLY A 64 17.15 3.31 8.27
C GLY A 64 17.17 3.14 6.75
N GLU A 65 18.24 2.56 6.20
CA GLU A 65 18.33 2.26 4.76
C GLU A 65 17.23 1.29 4.31
N LYS A 66 17.00 0.23 5.09
CA LYS A 66 15.94 -0.74 4.81
C LYS A 66 14.56 -0.08 4.84
N LEU A 67 14.28 0.80 5.80
CA LEU A 67 13.01 1.51 5.89
C LEU A 67 12.74 2.30 4.61
N LEU A 68 13.71 3.10 4.14
CA LEU A 68 13.57 3.87 2.90
C LEU A 68 13.31 2.96 1.69
N ALA A 69 14.06 1.86 1.58
CA ALA A 69 13.91 0.92 0.49
C ALA A 69 12.51 0.24 0.49
N GLU A 70 12.01 -0.15 1.66
CA GLU A 70 10.68 -0.76 1.78
C GLU A 70 9.55 0.26 1.53
N LEU A 71 9.70 1.52 1.92
CA LEU A 71 8.75 2.58 1.59
C LEU A 71 8.68 2.82 0.08
N GLU A 72 9.82 2.88 -0.59
CA GLU A 72 9.85 3.05 -2.05
C GLU A 72 9.20 1.86 -2.77
N LYS A 73 9.51 0.65 -2.34
CA LYS A 73 8.88 -0.57 -2.84
C LYS A 73 7.37 -0.60 -2.58
N ALA A 74 6.92 -0.02 -1.46
CA ALA A 74 5.50 0.02 -1.11
C ALA A 74 4.68 0.89 -2.07
N LYS A 75 5.27 1.91 -2.69
CA LYS A 75 4.59 2.77 -3.68
C LYS A 75 4.08 2.01 -4.90
N SER A 76 4.78 0.96 -5.31
CA SER A 76 4.43 0.14 -6.48
C SER A 76 3.52 -1.06 -6.17
N GLN A 77 3.08 -1.22 -4.91
CA GLN A 77 2.20 -2.31 -4.55
C GLN A 77 0.82 -2.19 -5.23
N PRO A 78 0.13 -3.31 -5.51
CA PRO A 78 -1.20 -3.30 -6.11
C PRO A 78 -2.21 -2.55 -5.22
N LEU A 79 -3.24 -1.98 -5.85
CA LEU A 79 -4.25 -1.13 -5.22
C LEU A 79 -4.85 -1.74 -3.95
N TRP A 80 -5.14 -3.05 -3.95
CA TRP A 80 -5.72 -3.68 -2.77
C TRP A 80 -4.84 -3.59 -1.52
N ARG A 81 -3.50 -3.56 -1.66
CA ARG A 81 -2.59 -3.37 -0.53
C ARG A 81 -2.65 -1.95 0.01
N VAL A 82 -2.81 -0.98 -0.88
CA VAL A 82 -3.02 0.42 -0.50
C VAL A 82 -4.33 0.56 0.28
N VAL A 83 -5.42 -0.07 -0.20
CA VAL A 83 -6.72 -0.08 0.49
C VAL A 83 -6.62 -0.72 1.89
N VAL A 84 -5.88 -1.83 2.04
CA VAL A 84 -5.63 -2.45 3.36
C VAL A 84 -4.85 -1.51 4.27
N ALA A 85 -3.85 -0.81 3.73
CA ALA A 85 -2.99 0.09 4.50
C ALA A 85 -3.75 1.31 5.08
N LEU A 86 -4.87 1.71 4.47
CA LEU A 86 -5.77 2.74 5.01
C LEU A 86 -6.46 2.33 6.31
N SER A 87 -6.37 1.07 6.71
CA SER A 87 -6.93 0.54 7.97
C SER A 87 -8.43 0.81 8.17
N ILE A 88 -9.19 0.85 7.07
CA ILE A 88 -10.64 1.02 7.10
C ILE A 88 -11.27 -0.13 7.89
N ARG A 89 -12.13 0.19 8.85
CA ARG A 89 -12.79 -0.81 9.68
C ARG A 89 -13.51 -1.85 8.82
N HIS A 90 -13.38 -3.12 9.15
CA HIS A 90 -13.95 -4.27 8.44
C HIS A 90 -13.35 -4.55 7.04
N VAL A 91 -12.46 -3.71 6.53
CA VAL A 91 -11.79 -3.90 5.24
C VAL A 91 -10.47 -4.64 5.45
N GLY A 92 -10.55 -5.96 5.43
CA GLY A 92 -9.36 -6.83 5.40
C GLY A 92 -8.93 -7.14 3.96
N PRO A 93 -7.87 -7.97 3.78
CA PRO A 93 -7.33 -8.29 2.44
C PRO A 93 -8.36 -8.82 1.45
N THR A 94 -9.36 -9.57 1.90
CA THR A 94 -10.41 -10.12 1.02
C THR A 94 -11.31 -9.02 0.48
N ALA A 95 -11.84 -8.15 1.35
CA ALA A 95 -12.68 -7.04 0.95
C ALA A 95 -11.90 -6.01 0.10
N ALA A 96 -10.66 -5.71 0.49
CA ALA A 96 -9.79 -4.80 -0.27
C ALA A 96 -9.53 -5.31 -1.70
N ARG A 97 -9.29 -6.62 -1.88
CA ARG A 97 -9.15 -7.22 -3.22
C ARG A 97 -10.45 -7.12 -4.02
N ALA A 98 -11.58 -7.38 -3.39
CA ALA A 98 -12.89 -7.26 -4.05
C ALA A 98 -13.14 -5.82 -4.54
N LEU A 99 -12.88 -4.82 -3.68
CA LEU A 99 -12.99 -3.41 -4.05
C LEU A 99 -12.03 -3.04 -5.18
N ALA A 100 -10.75 -3.39 -5.05
CA ALA A 100 -9.75 -3.10 -6.08
C ALA A 100 -10.09 -3.74 -7.43
N THR A 101 -10.55 -5.00 -7.42
CA THR A 101 -10.94 -5.72 -8.65
C THR A 101 -12.18 -5.12 -9.30
N HIS A 102 -13.18 -4.74 -8.49
CA HIS A 102 -14.45 -4.21 -8.98
C HIS A 102 -14.33 -2.78 -9.52
N PHE A 103 -13.60 -1.92 -8.78
CA PHE A 103 -13.51 -0.49 -9.09
C PHE A 103 -12.24 -0.09 -9.86
N GLY A 104 -11.16 -0.85 -9.77
CA GLY A 104 -9.90 -0.63 -10.48
C GLY A 104 -9.06 0.55 -10.01
N SER A 105 -9.64 1.52 -9.27
CA SER A 105 -8.92 2.69 -8.79
C SER A 105 -9.43 3.19 -7.44
N MET A 106 -8.57 3.88 -6.70
CA MET A 106 -8.92 4.54 -5.44
C MET A 106 -9.98 5.62 -5.65
N GLU A 107 -9.88 6.35 -6.75
CA GLU A 107 -10.87 7.39 -7.09
C GLU A 107 -12.26 6.79 -7.34
N ALA A 108 -12.35 5.67 -8.05
CA ALA A 108 -13.61 4.98 -8.27
C ALA A 108 -14.20 4.45 -6.95
N ILE A 109 -13.36 3.90 -6.05
CA ILE A 109 -13.80 3.46 -4.71
C ILE A 109 -14.32 4.63 -3.89
N ARG A 110 -13.61 5.75 -3.90
CA ARG A 110 -13.97 6.98 -3.14
C ARG A 110 -15.29 7.59 -3.63
N SER A 111 -15.50 7.58 -4.94
CA SER A 111 -16.66 8.23 -5.58
C SER A 111 -17.91 7.37 -5.64
N ALA A 112 -17.77 6.06 -5.34
CA ALA A 112 -18.89 5.13 -5.37
C ALA A 112 -19.85 5.36 -4.19
N THR A 113 -21.15 5.18 -4.46
CA THR A 113 -22.18 5.14 -3.42
C THR A 113 -22.08 3.87 -2.58
N THR A 114 -22.67 3.89 -1.39
CA THR A 114 -22.71 2.71 -0.51
C THR A 114 -23.35 1.49 -1.22
N GLU A 115 -24.39 1.71 -2.03
CA GLU A 115 -25.06 0.68 -2.81
C GLU A 115 -24.15 0.09 -3.90
N GLU A 116 -23.38 0.93 -4.58
CA GLU A 116 -22.40 0.48 -5.59
C GLU A 116 -21.25 -0.29 -4.93
N LEU A 117 -20.73 0.19 -3.80
CA LEU A 117 -19.70 -0.53 -3.04
C LEU A 117 -20.17 -1.93 -2.62
N ALA A 118 -21.46 -2.06 -2.23
CA ALA A 118 -22.03 -3.34 -1.82
C ALA A 118 -22.23 -4.32 -2.99
N GLN A 119 -22.08 -3.91 -4.26
CA GLN A 119 -22.14 -4.78 -5.42
C GLN A 119 -20.84 -5.58 -5.64
N ALA A 120 -19.72 -5.14 -5.06
CA ALA A 120 -18.47 -5.90 -5.15
C ALA A 120 -18.59 -7.24 -4.41
N GLU A 121 -18.19 -8.33 -5.05
CA GLU A 121 -18.35 -9.70 -4.49
C GLU A 121 -17.61 -9.83 -3.14
N GLY A 122 -18.34 -10.12 -2.08
CA GLY A 122 -17.80 -10.24 -0.72
C GLY A 122 -17.73 -8.91 0.06
N VAL A 123 -18.26 -7.83 -0.50
CA VAL A 123 -18.46 -6.55 0.17
C VAL A 123 -19.94 -6.43 0.56
N GLY A 124 -20.23 -6.64 1.84
CA GLY A 124 -21.60 -6.44 2.35
C GLY A 124 -21.85 -4.99 2.77
N GLY A 125 -23.13 -4.67 3.10
CA GLY A 125 -23.53 -3.32 3.52
C GLY A 125 -22.67 -2.72 4.64
N VAL A 126 -22.31 -3.50 5.66
CA VAL A 126 -21.46 -3.05 6.76
C VAL A 126 -20.07 -2.59 6.31
N ILE A 127 -19.48 -3.28 5.32
CA ILE A 127 -18.19 -2.91 4.75
C ILE A 127 -18.36 -1.67 3.88
N ALA A 128 -19.39 -1.64 3.05
CA ALA A 128 -19.70 -0.50 2.18
C ALA A 128 -19.91 0.79 2.99
N GLU A 129 -20.73 0.74 4.03
CA GLU A 129 -20.94 1.86 4.98
C GLU A 129 -19.63 2.31 5.64
N ALA A 130 -18.79 1.37 6.06
CA ALA A 130 -17.51 1.69 6.68
C ALA A 130 -16.54 2.39 5.71
N VAL A 131 -16.54 1.99 4.43
CA VAL A 131 -15.75 2.65 3.38
C VAL A 131 -16.27 4.07 3.13
N THR A 132 -17.58 4.24 2.94
CA THR A 132 -18.20 5.55 2.74
C THR A 132 -17.89 6.50 3.91
N ALA A 133 -18.17 6.06 5.14
CA ALA A 133 -17.92 6.86 6.35
C ALA A 133 -16.42 7.22 6.53
N TRP A 134 -15.51 6.35 6.11
CA TRP A 134 -14.08 6.63 6.17
C TRP A 134 -13.70 7.78 5.23
N PHE A 135 -14.23 7.79 4.01
CA PHE A 135 -13.95 8.85 3.03
C PHE A 135 -14.70 10.16 3.32
N GLU A 136 -15.69 10.19 4.21
CA GLU A 136 -16.35 11.43 4.66
C GLU A 136 -15.47 12.27 5.61
N VAL A 137 -14.38 11.70 6.12
CA VAL A 137 -13.48 12.38 7.07
C VAL A 137 -12.35 13.08 6.31
N ASP A 138 -12.25 14.40 6.45
CA ASP A 138 -11.32 15.25 5.69
C ASP A 138 -9.87 14.82 5.82
N TRP A 139 -9.39 14.50 7.02
CA TRP A 139 -7.99 14.09 7.20
C TRP A 139 -7.68 12.72 6.61
N HIS A 140 -8.66 11.83 6.47
CA HIS A 140 -8.51 10.57 5.73
C HIS A 140 -8.33 10.82 4.23
N GLN A 141 -9.08 11.76 3.67
CA GLN A 141 -8.91 12.15 2.27
C GLN A 141 -7.53 12.76 2.04
N GLU A 142 -7.03 13.51 3.02
CA GLU A 142 -5.69 14.10 2.98
C GLU A 142 -4.58 13.04 2.99
N ILE A 143 -4.73 11.93 3.72
CA ILE A 143 -3.81 10.78 3.65
C ILE A 143 -3.72 10.25 2.21
N VAL A 144 -4.87 9.99 1.58
CA VAL A 144 -4.92 9.47 0.20
C VAL A 144 -4.31 10.46 -0.78
N ARG A 145 -4.58 11.77 -0.62
CA ARG A 145 -4.00 12.82 -1.44
C ARG A 145 -2.48 12.86 -1.31
N LYS A 146 -1.93 12.84 -0.09
CA LYS A 146 -0.49 12.82 0.17
C LYS A 146 0.18 11.58 -0.45
N TRP A 147 -0.43 10.41 -0.32
CA TRP A 147 0.09 9.19 -0.90
C TRP A 147 0.08 9.21 -2.43
N ALA A 148 -0.99 9.75 -3.03
CA ALA A 148 -1.07 9.93 -4.49
C ALA A 148 0.01 10.88 -5.00
N ASP A 149 0.20 12.02 -4.34
CA ASP A 149 1.24 13.01 -4.66
C ASP A 149 2.66 12.44 -4.50
N ALA A 150 2.85 11.54 -3.55
CA ALA A 150 4.09 10.82 -3.35
C ALA A 150 4.35 9.69 -4.38
N GLY A 151 3.43 9.44 -5.29
CA GLY A 151 3.56 8.41 -6.34
C GLY A 151 3.17 7.01 -5.90
N VAL A 152 2.38 6.86 -4.82
CA VAL A 152 1.77 5.57 -4.48
C VAL A 152 0.75 5.20 -5.55
N ARG A 153 0.76 3.94 -5.96
CA ARG A 153 -0.17 3.43 -6.98
C ARG A 153 -1.62 3.51 -6.52
N MET A 154 -2.41 4.38 -7.17
CA MET A 154 -3.82 4.61 -6.86
C MET A 154 -4.78 3.90 -7.82
N ALA A 155 -4.26 3.16 -8.78
CA ALA A 155 -5.05 2.37 -9.72
C ALA A 155 -4.27 1.12 -10.13
N ASP A 156 -4.97 0.03 -10.34
CA ASP A 156 -4.41 -1.15 -10.98
C ASP A 156 -4.53 -1.00 -12.49
N GLU A 157 -3.41 -1.14 -13.18
CA GLU A 157 -3.44 -1.26 -14.63
C GLU A 157 -4.09 -2.59 -14.98
N VAL A 158 -5.12 -2.55 -15.80
CA VAL A 158 -5.62 -3.77 -16.46
C VAL A 158 -4.56 -4.12 -17.49
N ASP A 159 -3.66 -5.03 -17.11
CA ASP A 159 -2.68 -5.55 -18.06
C ASP A 159 -3.41 -6.38 -19.12
N ALA A 160 -3.79 -5.71 -20.19
CA ALA A 160 -4.48 -6.33 -21.33
C ALA A 160 -3.60 -7.41 -22.02
N SER A 161 -2.31 -7.49 -21.68
CA SER A 161 -1.40 -8.52 -22.18
C SER A 161 -1.51 -9.83 -21.42
N VAL A 162 -2.09 -9.82 -20.20
CA VAL A 162 -2.30 -11.05 -19.42
C VAL A 162 -3.55 -11.76 -19.92
N GLU A 163 -3.36 -12.85 -20.65
CA GLU A 163 -4.43 -13.68 -21.16
C GLU A 163 -5.27 -14.24 -19.99
N ARG A 164 -6.59 -14.08 -20.05
CA ARG A 164 -7.54 -14.52 -19.02
C ARG A 164 -7.79 -16.04 -19.05
N THR A 165 -6.72 -16.81 -18.97
CA THR A 165 -6.72 -18.28 -19.11
C THR A 165 -7.47 -19.03 -18.01
N LEU A 166 -7.75 -18.36 -16.89
CA LEU A 166 -8.44 -18.93 -15.72
C LEU A 166 -9.86 -18.39 -15.53
N GLU A 167 -10.42 -17.70 -16.52
CA GLU A 167 -11.77 -17.12 -16.42
C GLU A 167 -12.82 -18.20 -16.09
N GLY A 168 -13.67 -17.88 -15.10
CA GLY A 168 -14.71 -18.79 -14.62
C GLY A 168 -14.20 -20.00 -13.79
N ARG A 169 -12.89 -20.12 -13.56
CA ARG A 169 -12.32 -21.20 -12.76
C ARG A 169 -12.07 -20.78 -11.33
N THR A 170 -12.41 -21.65 -10.37
CA THR A 170 -11.98 -21.51 -8.98
C THR A 170 -10.73 -22.38 -8.77
N VAL A 171 -9.64 -21.74 -8.37
CA VAL A 171 -8.34 -22.37 -8.16
C VAL A 171 -8.02 -22.39 -6.66
N VAL A 172 -7.66 -23.57 -6.16
CA VAL A 172 -7.20 -23.76 -4.79
C VAL A 172 -5.72 -24.09 -4.83
N VAL A 173 -4.91 -23.30 -4.11
CA VAL A 173 -3.48 -23.56 -4.01
C VAL A 173 -3.20 -24.21 -2.66
N THR A 174 -2.66 -25.43 -2.70
CA THR A 174 -2.22 -26.18 -1.52
C THR A 174 -0.70 -26.32 -1.56
N GLY A 175 -0.05 -26.02 -0.45
CA GLY A 175 1.42 -26.05 -0.34
C GLY A 175 2.09 -24.73 -0.76
N SER A 176 3.38 -24.81 -1.09
CA SER A 176 4.21 -23.70 -1.58
C SER A 176 4.48 -23.89 -3.07
N LEU A 177 4.46 -22.80 -3.81
CA LEU A 177 4.88 -22.75 -5.21
C LEU A 177 6.24 -22.07 -5.29
N ASP A 178 7.17 -22.70 -6.02
CA ASP A 178 8.49 -22.11 -6.24
C ASP A 178 8.37 -20.80 -7.00
N GLY A 179 8.99 -19.75 -6.46
CA GLY A 179 8.99 -18.41 -7.05
C GLY A 179 7.76 -17.57 -6.74
N PHE A 180 6.78 -18.07 -5.98
CA PHE A 180 5.59 -17.32 -5.59
C PHE A 180 5.31 -17.41 -4.10
N SER A 181 5.08 -16.27 -3.46
CA SER A 181 4.42 -16.23 -2.16
C SER A 181 2.93 -16.61 -2.31
N ARG A 182 2.26 -16.91 -1.19
CA ARG A 182 0.80 -17.20 -1.19
C ARG A 182 -0.03 -16.06 -1.78
N ASP A 183 0.37 -14.82 -1.54
CA ASP A 183 -0.35 -13.66 -2.02
C ASP A 183 -0.08 -13.41 -3.50
N GLU A 184 1.16 -13.54 -3.97
CA GLU A 184 1.50 -13.47 -5.39
C GLU A 184 0.81 -14.56 -6.21
N THR A 185 0.67 -15.76 -5.65
CA THR A 185 -0.10 -16.83 -6.29
C THR A 185 -1.58 -16.46 -6.47
N LYS A 186 -2.20 -15.88 -5.44
CA LYS A 186 -3.59 -15.41 -5.54
C LYS A 186 -3.73 -14.31 -6.59
N GLU A 187 -2.80 -13.37 -6.62
CA GLU A 187 -2.77 -12.30 -7.62
C GLU A 187 -2.62 -12.84 -9.03
N ALA A 188 -1.72 -13.82 -9.23
CA ALA A 188 -1.53 -14.45 -10.52
C ALA A 188 -2.79 -15.20 -11.01
N ILE A 189 -3.59 -15.77 -10.11
CA ILE A 189 -4.88 -16.39 -10.43
C ILE A 189 -5.92 -15.33 -10.81
N ILE A 190 -6.03 -14.28 -10.00
CA ILE A 190 -7.03 -13.22 -10.20
C ILE A 190 -6.74 -12.43 -11.48
N SER A 191 -5.48 -12.07 -11.75
CA SER A 191 -5.09 -11.35 -12.97
C SER A 191 -5.41 -12.14 -14.24
N ARG A 192 -5.48 -13.47 -14.17
CA ARG A 192 -5.88 -14.36 -15.26
C ARG A 192 -7.38 -14.68 -15.29
N GLY A 193 -8.20 -13.92 -14.53
CA GLY A 193 -9.66 -14.08 -14.50
C GLY A 193 -10.16 -15.23 -13.61
N GLY A 194 -9.28 -15.88 -12.84
CA GLY A 194 -9.64 -16.97 -11.94
C GLY A 194 -10.09 -16.47 -10.55
N LYS A 195 -10.81 -17.33 -9.84
CA LYS A 195 -11.16 -17.14 -8.42
C LYS A 195 -10.21 -17.93 -7.54
N ALA A 196 -9.43 -17.26 -6.68
CA ALA A 196 -8.55 -17.92 -5.72
C ALA A 196 -9.35 -18.31 -4.47
N SER A 197 -9.35 -19.60 -4.09
CA SER A 197 -10.00 -20.09 -2.87
C SER A 197 -9.00 -20.71 -1.92
N GLY A 198 -9.22 -20.55 -0.61
CA GLY A 198 -8.38 -21.11 0.43
C GLY A 198 -8.66 -22.57 0.76
N SER A 199 -9.79 -23.12 0.30
CA SER A 199 -10.19 -24.50 0.57
C SER A 199 -11.08 -25.06 -0.54
N VAL A 200 -11.06 -26.37 -0.69
CA VAL A 200 -12.01 -27.10 -1.53
C VAL A 200 -13.23 -27.42 -0.68
N SER A 201 -14.40 -26.81 -0.99
CA SER A 201 -15.66 -27.25 -0.41
C SER A 201 -16.23 -28.40 -1.22
N LYS A 202 -16.59 -29.50 -0.57
CA LYS A 202 -17.47 -30.50 -1.20
C LYS A 202 -18.85 -29.87 -1.38
N LYS A 203 -19.32 -29.84 -2.63
CA LYS A 203 -20.75 -29.66 -2.90
C LYS A 203 -21.48 -30.93 -2.53
#